data_717dea5d21a0b21118512c0824e83138
#
_entry.id   717dea5d21a0b21118512c0824e83138
#
_cell.length_a   1.000
_cell.length_b   1.000
_cell.length_c   1.000
_cell.angle_alpha   90.00
_cell.angle_beta   90.00
_cell.angle_gamma   90.00
#
_symmetry.space_group_name_H-M   'P 1'
#
loop_
_entity.id
_entity.type
_entity.pdbx_description
1 polymer ?
#
loop_
_entity_poly.entity_id
_entity_poly.type
_entity_poly.pdbx_seq_one_letter_code
_entity_poly.pdbx_strand_id
1 'polypeptide(L)'
;MQVIKENTKNAILETAKEEFLACGFKAASMRSIARKADVNLSNIYTYFRGKDDIFRAMVDPFICSLNAFLKKHHSGEYVSLDVFVSGDYQHHVIASMMRLVRQYRDIIFLLLFRAGGSSFENFREEIVEENICIGVEYMQLMKEKYPHLNIEVSELFVRITGRWWVSVLEEIARHNDLSDDEAEQFIADYVKFGTAGWKKLLDA
;
A
#
# COMPACT_ATOMS: atom_id res chain seq x y z
N MET A 1 21.44 24.56 13.86
CA MET A 1 20.12 24.52 14.55
C MET A 1 19.07 23.73 13.79
N GLN A 2 18.97 23.83 12.45
CA GLN A 2 18.00 23.07 11.63
C GLN A 2 18.28 21.54 11.63
N VAL A 3 19.54 21.13 11.50
CA VAL A 3 19.97 19.71 11.54
C VAL A 3 19.61 19.02 12.87
N ILE A 4 19.77 19.71 14.01
CA ILE A 4 19.43 19.14 15.33
C ILE A 4 17.91 18.94 15.44
N LYS A 5 17.11 19.86 14.91
CA LYS A 5 15.64 19.73 14.88
C LYS A 5 15.19 18.54 14.02
N GLU A 6 15.84 18.32 12.89
CA GLU A 6 15.55 17.21 11.98
C GLU A 6 15.93 15.86 12.60
N ASN A 7 17.08 15.77 13.24
CA ASN A 7 17.52 14.57 13.96
C ASN A 7 16.55 14.21 15.10
N THR A 8 16.10 15.19 15.88
CA THR A 8 15.12 14.96 16.96
C THR A 8 13.77 14.49 16.41
N LYS A 9 13.28 15.10 15.33
CA LYS A 9 12.04 14.69 14.66
C LYS A 9 12.13 13.25 14.18
N ASN A 10 13.22 12.87 13.54
CA ASN A 10 13.44 11.51 13.03
C ASN A 10 13.53 10.49 14.18
N ALA A 11 14.22 10.81 15.27
CA ALA A 11 14.26 9.96 16.46
C ALA A 11 12.86 9.72 17.06
N ILE A 12 12.02 10.74 17.10
CA ILE A 12 10.63 10.63 17.54
C ILE A 12 9.85 9.69 16.60
N LEU A 13 9.98 9.83 15.27
CA LEU A 13 9.29 9.01 14.30
C LEU A 13 9.70 7.53 14.39
N GLU A 14 11.01 7.24 14.47
CA GLU A 14 11.51 5.87 14.60
C GLU A 14 11.02 5.22 15.89
N THR A 15 11.12 5.91 17.02
CA THR A 15 10.63 5.41 18.30
C THR A 15 9.12 5.21 18.31
N ALA A 16 8.38 6.10 17.66
CA ALA A 16 6.93 5.96 17.52
C ALA A 16 6.57 4.76 16.65
N LYS A 17 7.33 4.51 15.56
CA LYS A 17 7.14 3.33 14.71
C LYS A 17 7.29 2.04 15.52
N GLU A 18 8.36 1.92 16.30
CA GLU A 18 8.58 0.77 17.19
C GLU A 18 7.43 0.59 18.19
N GLU A 19 6.97 1.68 18.81
CA GLU A 19 5.85 1.63 19.77
C GLU A 19 4.56 1.19 19.10
N PHE A 20 4.23 1.73 17.92
CA PHE A 20 3.04 1.34 17.17
C PHE A 20 3.09 -0.10 16.68
N LEU A 21 4.25 -0.58 16.23
CA LEU A 21 4.45 -1.99 15.87
C LEU A 21 4.24 -2.91 17.07
N ALA A 22 4.75 -2.54 18.24
CA ALA A 22 4.68 -3.36 19.44
C ALA A 22 3.27 -3.48 20.00
N CYS A 23 2.53 -2.36 20.15
CA CYS A 23 1.26 -2.36 20.86
C CYS A 23 0.05 -1.80 20.07
N GLY A 24 0.25 -1.38 18.82
CA GLY A 24 -0.76 -0.76 17.98
C GLY A 24 -1.02 0.71 18.34
N PHE A 25 -1.65 1.44 17.41
CA PHE A 25 -1.93 2.86 17.61
C PHE A 25 -2.75 3.13 18.86
N LYS A 26 -3.82 2.35 19.12
CA LYS A 26 -4.74 2.60 20.24
C LYS A 26 -4.04 2.56 21.60
N ALA A 27 -3.17 1.58 21.84
CA ALA A 27 -2.48 1.38 23.11
C ALA A 27 -1.20 2.22 23.27
N ALA A 28 -0.60 2.68 22.18
CA ALA A 28 0.57 3.53 22.19
C ALA A 28 0.29 4.89 22.86
N SER A 29 1.30 5.44 23.57
CA SER A 29 1.15 6.72 24.25
C SER A 29 2.29 7.70 23.96
N MET A 30 1.94 8.99 23.86
CA MET A 30 2.92 10.08 23.69
C MET A 30 3.99 10.08 24.78
N ARG A 31 3.64 9.67 26.02
CA ARG A 31 4.61 9.58 27.14
C ARG A 31 5.59 8.44 26.96
N SER A 32 5.14 7.29 26.45
CA SER A 32 6.01 6.16 26.14
C SER A 32 6.99 6.51 25.02
N ILE A 33 6.49 7.14 23.96
CA ILE A 33 7.32 7.62 22.83
C ILE A 33 8.36 8.62 23.33
N ALA A 34 7.97 9.63 24.13
CA ALA A 34 8.88 10.63 24.66
C ALA A 34 10.02 9.99 25.48
N ARG A 35 9.66 9.06 26.39
CA ARG A 35 10.64 8.37 27.23
C ARG A 35 11.63 7.52 26.42
N LYS A 36 11.14 6.79 25.40
CA LYS A 36 11.98 5.95 24.55
C LYS A 36 12.87 6.76 23.60
N ALA A 37 12.37 7.90 23.11
CA ALA A 37 13.13 8.81 22.25
C ALA A 37 14.13 9.71 23.02
N ASP A 38 14.18 9.57 24.36
CA ASP A 38 14.98 10.40 25.25
C ASP A 38 14.74 11.92 25.07
N VAL A 39 13.45 12.28 24.93
CA VAL A 39 13.02 13.69 24.81
C VAL A 39 11.93 14.01 25.81
N ASN A 40 11.83 15.28 26.21
CA ASN A 40 10.70 15.73 27.00
C ASN A 40 9.39 15.68 26.20
N LEU A 41 8.30 15.32 26.85
CA LEU A 41 6.99 15.28 26.20
C LEU A 41 6.60 16.62 25.57
N SER A 42 6.93 17.74 26.21
CA SER A 42 6.74 19.09 25.66
C SER A 42 7.51 19.32 24.36
N ASN A 43 8.67 18.70 24.24
CA ASN A 43 9.48 18.79 23.02
C ASN A 43 8.80 18.07 21.85
N ILE A 44 8.15 16.92 22.08
CA ILE A 44 7.36 16.25 21.01
C ILE A 44 6.27 17.18 20.49
N TYR A 45 5.57 17.89 21.36
CA TYR A 45 4.51 18.82 20.96
C TYR A 45 4.98 20.04 20.17
N THR A 46 6.29 20.29 20.09
CA THR A 46 6.84 21.31 19.18
C THR A 46 6.91 20.84 17.72
N TYR A 47 6.86 19.51 17.49
CA TYR A 47 6.93 18.90 16.17
C TYR A 47 5.59 18.32 15.71
N PHE A 48 4.81 17.77 16.63
CA PHE A 48 3.59 17.04 16.35
C PHE A 48 2.46 17.45 17.30
N ARG A 49 1.27 17.67 16.78
CA ARG A 49 0.10 18.07 17.55
C ARG A 49 -0.45 16.96 18.44
N GLY A 50 -0.14 15.71 18.11
CA GLY A 50 -0.59 14.54 18.84
C GLY A 50 -0.14 13.24 18.19
N LYS A 51 -0.60 12.13 18.74
CA LYS A 51 -0.25 10.78 18.32
C LYS A 51 -0.64 10.52 16.84
N ASP A 52 -1.80 11.00 16.43
CA ASP A 52 -2.27 10.83 15.05
C ASP A 52 -1.42 11.62 14.05
N ASP A 53 -0.92 12.79 14.42
CA ASP A 53 -0.03 13.59 13.59
C ASP A 53 1.34 12.88 13.37
N ILE A 54 1.85 12.20 14.40
CA ILE A 54 3.04 11.34 14.29
C ILE A 54 2.74 10.16 13.35
N PHE A 55 1.61 9.49 13.55
CA PHE A 55 1.23 8.32 12.75
C PHE A 55 1.08 8.72 11.27
N ARG A 56 0.39 9.82 11.00
CA ARG A 56 0.24 10.40 9.66
C ARG A 56 1.60 10.69 9.00
N ALA A 57 2.49 11.37 9.71
CA ALA A 57 3.82 11.71 9.19
C ALA A 57 4.66 10.47 8.80
N MET A 58 4.41 9.34 9.47
CA MET A 58 5.06 8.06 9.14
C MET A 58 4.45 7.37 7.93
N VAL A 59 3.12 7.42 7.78
CA VAL A 59 2.41 6.65 6.74
C VAL A 59 2.26 7.43 5.42
N ASP A 60 2.25 8.76 5.45
CA ASP A 60 2.08 9.60 4.26
C ASP A 60 3.07 9.28 3.12
N PRO A 61 4.37 9.02 3.34
CA PRO A 61 5.28 8.64 2.27
C PRO A 61 4.87 7.36 1.54
N PHE A 62 4.36 6.38 2.26
CA PHE A 62 3.81 5.16 1.67
C PHE A 62 2.53 5.45 0.87
N ILE A 63 1.60 6.19 1.46
CA ILE A 63 0.33 6.57 0.79
C ILE A 63 0.62 7.29 -0.54
N CYS A 64 1.56 8.24 -0.54
CA CYS A 64 1.98 8.92 -1.77
C CYS A 64 2.57 7.95 -2.80
N SER A 65 3.42 7.01 -2.36
CA SER A 65 4.05 6.02 -3.25
C SER A 65 3.04 5.02 -3.79
N LEU A 66 2.09 4.59 -2.96
CA LEU A 66 0.99 3.70 -3.34
C LEU A 66 0.07 4.36 -4.38
N ASN A 67 -0.35 5.59 -4.13
CA ASN A 67 -1.19 6.34 -5.06
C ASN A 67 -0.48 6.59 -6.40
N ALA A 68 0.82 6.86 -6.38
CA ALA A 68 1.62 6.98 -7.60
C ALA A 68 1.70 5.66 -8.36
N PHE A 69 1.87 4.54 -7.65
CA PHE A 69 1.85 3.20 -8.24
C PHE A 69 0.49 2.90 -8.90
N LEU A 70 -0.61 3.08 -8.17
CA LEU A 70 -1.96 2.81 -8.68
C LEU A 70 -2.29 3.68 -9.90
N LYS A 71 -2.05 4.98 -9.82
CA LYS A 71 -2.28 5.91 -10.95
C LYS A 71 -1.47 5.55 -12.17
N LYS A 72 -0.19 5.19 -11.99
CA LYS A 72 0.68 4.82 -13.10
C LYS A 72 0.16 3.58 -13.82
N HIS A 73 -0.18 2.52 -13.10
CA HIS A 73 -0.59 1.24 -13.69
C HIS A 73 -2.01 1.24 -14.28
N HIS A 74 -2.81 2.26 -14.00
CA HIS A 74 -4.17 2.42 -14.52
C HIS A 74 -4.34 3.69 -15.38
N SER A 75 -3.24 4.40 -15.69
CA SER A 75 -3.30 5.56 -16.56
C SER A 75 -3.50 5.15 -18.03
N GLY A 76 -4.02 6.08 -18.84
CA GLY A 76 -4.21 5.85 -20.28
C GLY A 76 -2.96 5.41 -21.04
N GLU A 77 -1.76 5.69 -20.50
CA GLU A 77 -0.47 5.24 -21.03
C GLU A 77 -0.33 3.70 -20.99
N TYR A 78 -0.95 3.05 -20.00
CA TYR A 78 -0.94 1.58 -19.83
C TYR A 78 -2.23 0.90 -20.34
N VAL A 79 -3.11 1.61 -21.03
CA VAL A 79 -4.26 1.02 -21.71
C VAL A 79 -3.75 0.30 -22.98
N SER A 80 -3.29 -0.95 -22.81
CA SER A 80 -2.75 -1.80 -23.87
C SER A 80 -3.06 -3.27 -23.62
N LEU A 81 -3.29 -4.03 -24.68
CA LEU A 81 -3.41 -5.50 -24.60
C LEU A 81 -2.08 -6.15 -24.19
N ASP A 82 -0.97 -5.44 -24.29
CA ASP A 82 0.35 -5.92 -23.83
C ASP A 82 0.37 -6.24 -22.35
N VAL A 83 -0.51 -5.62 -21.53
CA VAL A 83 -0.62 -5.93 -20.09
C VAL A 83 -0.90 -7.42 -19.84
N PHE A 84 -1.52 -8.11 -20.79
CA PHE A 84 -1.87 -9.53 -20.68
C PHE A 84 -0.83 -10.50 -21.23
N VAL A 85 0.10 -10.02 -22.06
CA VAL A 85 1.02 -10.90 -22.82
C VAL A 85 2.49 -10.51 -22.73
N SER A 86 2.80 -9.25 -22.43
CA SER A 86 4.17 -8.77 -22.37
C SER A 86 4.85 -9.16 -21.07
N GLY A 87 5.91 -9.98 -21.18
CA GLY A 87 6.77 -10.31 -20.04
C GLY A 87 7.42 -9.07 -19.41
N ASP A 88 7.83 -8.11 -20.23
CA ASP A 88 8.46 -6.86 -19.77
C ASP A 88 7.48 -6.04 -18.92
N TYR A 89 6.20 -5.97 -19.30
CA TYR A 89 5.18 -5.30 -18.51
C TYR A 89 5.00 -5.99 -17.15
N GLN A 90 4.86 -7.31 -17.15
CA GLN A 90 4.70 -8.10 -15.92
C GLN A 90 5.91 -7.93 -14.99
N HIS A 91 7.15 -8.01 -15.51
CA HIS A 91 8.37 -7.75 -14.74
C HIS A 91 8.39 -6.34 -14.15
N HIS A 92 7.93 -5.33 -14.90
CA HIS A 92 7.85 -3.96 -14.41
C HIS A 92 6.86 -3.81 -13.24
N VAL A 93 5.70 -4.46 -13.32
CA VAL A 93 4.70 -4.47 -12.25
C VAL A 93 5.26 -5.15 -11.00
N ILE A 94 5.84 -6.35 -11.15
CA ILE A 94 6.46 -7.11 -10.06
C ILE A 94 7.53 -6.28 -9.36
N ALA A 95 8.48 -5.71 -10.12
CA ALA A 95 9.55 -4.89 -9.57
C ALA A 95 9.03 -3.63 -8.85
N SER A 96 7.94 -3.05 -9.32
CA SER A 96 7.31 -1.88 -8.70
C SER A 96 6.62 -2.25 -7.38
N MET A 97 5.91 -3.38 -7.34
CA MET A 97 5.31 -3.92 -6.11
C MET A 97 6.39 -4.29 -5.08
N MET A 98 7.45 -5.00 -5.51
CA MET A 98 8.57 -5.34 -4.64
C MET A 98 9.24 -4.13 -4.02
N ARG A 99 9.38 -3.03 -4.77
CA ARG A 99 9.91 -1.77 -4.26
C ARG A 99 9.07 -1.19 -3.13
N LEU A 100 7.74 -1.19 -3.29
CA LEU A 100 6.82 -0.76 -2.24
C LEU A 100 6.92 -1.65 -1.01
N VAL A 101 6.92 -2.97 -1.20
CA VAL A 101 7.01 -3.93 -0.11
C VAL A 101 8.33 -3.78 0.65
N ARG A 102 9.48 -3.78 -0.03
CA ARG A 102 10.79 -3.65 0.61
C ARG A 102 10.93 -2.36 1.42
N GLN A 103 10.43 -1.28 0.88
CA GLN A 103 10.57 0.04 1.50
C GLN A 103 9.59 0.26 2.66
N TYR A 104 8.37 -0.31 2.59
CA TYR A 104 7.27 0.09 3.46
C TYR A 104 6.59 -1.08 4.19
N ARG A 105 7.22 -2.26 4.28
CA ARG A 105 6.60 -3.45 4.89
C ARG A 105 6.00 -3.20 6.27
N ASP A 106 6.77 -2.55 7.17
CA ASP A 106 6.31 -2.19 8.51
C ASP A 106 5.12 -1.23 8.48
N ILE A 107 5.15 -0.27 7.55
CA ILE A 107 4.06 0.73 7.39
C ILE A 107 2.80 0.07 6.85
N ILE A 108 2.94 -0.86 5.90
CA ILE A 108 1.83 -1.67 5.38
C ILE A 108 1.21 -2.48 6.53
N PHE A 109 2.04 -3.13 7.36
CA PHE A 109 1.57 -3.86 8.54
C PHE A 109 0.85 -2.95 9.53
N LEU A 110 1.39 -1.77 9.82
CA LEU A 110 0.76 -0.80 10.72
C LEU A 110 -0.61 -0.37 10.20
N LEU A 111 -0.72 -0.01 8.93
CA LEU A 111 -1.98 0.45 8.32
C LEU A 111 -3.04 -0.64 8.28
N LEU A 112 -2.66 -1.87 7.93
CA LEU A 112 -3.62 -2.97 7.77
C LEU A 112 -4.04 -3.64 9.08
N PHE A 113 -3.17 -3.61 10.13
CA PHE A 113 -3.40 -4.41 11.34
C PHE A 113 -3.31 -3.65 12.65
N ARG A 114 -2.74 -2.44 12.67
CA ARG A 114 -2.40 -1.71 13.90
C ARG A 114 -2.93 -0.27 13.95
N ALA A 115 -3.68 0.17 12.93
CA ALA A 115 -4.17 1.54 12.81
C ALA A 115 -5.45 1.86 13.62
N GLY A 116 -6.06 0.86 14.27
CA GLY A 116 -7.34 1.05 14.99
C GLY A 116 -7.30 2.21 15.99
N GLY A 117 -8.26 3.14 15.89
CA GLY A 117 -8.36 4.38 16.67
C GLY A 117 -7.54 5.56 16.14
N SER A 118 -6.87 5.43 14.99
CA SER A 118 -6.24 6.52 14.25
C SER A 118 -7.16 7.07 13.16
N SER A 119 -6.72 8.14 12.49
CA SER A 119 -7.39 8.64 11.28
C SER A 119 -7.29 7.68 10.08
N PHE A 120 -6.57 6.57 10.20
CA PHE A 120 -6.41 5.52 9.18
C PHE A 120 -7.04 4.17 9.59
N GLU A 121 -7.94 4.16 10.57
CA GLU A 121 -8.53 2.90 11.05
C GLU A 121 -9.33 2.14 9.98
N ASN A 122 -9.84 2.83 8.97
CA ASN A 122 -10.59 2.27 7.83
C ASN A 122 -9.73 2.14 6.56
N PHE A 123 -8.42 2.32 6.65
CA PHE A 123 -7.53 2.32 5.47
C PHE A 123 -7.70 1.08 4.59
N ARG A 124 -7.90 -0.09 5.20
CA ARG A 124 -8.08 -1.35 4.48
C ARG A 124 -9.30 -1.31 3.55
N GLU A 125 -10.41 -0.85 4.07
CA GLU A 125 -11.67 -0.73 3.34
C GLU A 125 -11.58 0.35 2.26
N GLU A 126 -10.99 1.49 2.60
CA GLU A 126 -10.80 2.62 1.69
C GLU A 126 -9.96 2.23 0.49
N ILE A 127 -8.82 1.55 0.69
CA ILE A 127 -7.96 1.13 -0.43
C ILE A 127 -8.59 0.03 -1.29
N VAL A 128 -9.44 -0.83 -0.72
CA VAL A 128 -10.21 -1.82 -1.49
C VAL A 128 -11.19 -1.12 -2.42
N GLU A 129 -11.97 -0.18 -1.90
CA GLU A 129 -12.96 0.56 -2.71
C GLU A 129 -12.27 1.43 -3.77
N GLU A 130 -11.18 2.09 -3.43
CA GLU A 130 -10.37 2.86 -4.40
C GLU A 130 -9.85 1.97 -5.53
N ASN A 131 -9.32 0.79 -5.21
CA ASN A 131 -8.81 -0.15 -6.20
C ASN A 131 -9.93 -0.70 -7.11
N ILE A 132 -11.13 -0.93 -6.57
CA ILE A 132 -12.30 -1.33 -7.36
C ILE A 132 -12.68 -0.21 -8.35
N CYS A 133 -12.79 1.03 -7.88
CA CYS A 133 -13.12 2.18 -8.74
C CYS A 133 -12.11 2.33 -9.88
N ILE A 134 -10.81 2.30 -9.55
CA ILE A 134 -9.72 2.38 -10.55
C ILE A 134 -9.82 1.23 -11.57
N GLY A 135 -10.08 0.00 -11.11
CA GLY A 135 -10.23 -1.16 -11.98
C GLY A 135 -11.41 -1.05 -12.95
N VAL A 136 -12.55 -0.53 -12.48
CA VAL A 136 -13.73 -0.28 -13.32
C VAL A 136 -13.44 0.79 -14.37
N GLU A 137 -12.86 1.91 -13.96
CA GLU A 137 -12.45 2.97 -14.90
C GLU A 137 -11.47 2.46 -15.96
N TYR A 138 -10.49 1.65 -15.55
CA TYR A 138 -9.53 1.04 -16.47
C TYR A 138 -10.21 0.12 -17.50
N MET A 139 -11.18 -0.70 -17.07
CA MET A 139 -11.95 -1.56 -18.00
C MET A 139 -12.72 -0.72 -19.03
N GLN A 140 -13.30 0.42 -18.64
CA GLN A 140 -13.98 1.33 -19.56
C GLN A 140 -13.00 1.92 -20.60
N LEU A 141 -11.84 2.39 -20.16
CA LEU A 141 -10.79 2.89 -21.06
C LEU A 141 -10.30 1.80 -22.03
N MET A 142 -10.15 0.57 -21.56
CA MET A 142 -9.82 -0.58 -22.40
C MET A 142 -10.91 -0.84 -23.44
N LYS A 143 -12.19 -0.79 -23.08
CA LYS A 143 -13.31 -0.96 -24.01
C LYS A 143 -13.38 0.14 -25.06
N GLU A 144 -13.15 1.39 -24.67
CA GLU A 144 -13.09 2.52 -25.60
C GLU A 144 -11.98 2.33 -26.66
N LYS A 145 -10.81 1.89 -26.22
CA LYS A 145 -9.66 1.67 -27.11
C LYS A 145 -9.77 0.38 -27.92
N TYR A 146 -10.36 -0.65 -27.35
CA TYR A 146 -10.51 -1.99 -27.94
C TYR A 146 -11.98 -2.44 -27.87
N PRO A 147 -12.84 -2.01 -28.82
CA PRO A 147 -14.29 -2.26 -28.75
C PRO A 147 -14.72 -3.72 -28.77
N HIS A 148 -13.84 -4.65 -29.18
CA HIS A 148 -14.11 -6.09 -29.18
C HIS A 148 -14.04 -6.74 -27.80
N LEU A 149 -13.40 -6.07 -26.81
CA LEU A 149 -13.28 -6.65 -25.47
C LEU A 149 -14.65 -6.82 -24.80
N ASN A 150 -14.81 -7.95 -24.11
CA ASN A 150 -15.93 -8.18 -23.22
C ASN A 150 -15.66 -7.56 -21.85
N ILE A 151 -16.40 -6.51 -21.45
CA ILE A 151 -16.32 -5.92 -20.11
C ILE A 151 -17.55 -6.24 -19.25
N GLU A 152 -18.43 -7.13 -19.70
CA GLU A 152 -19.59 -7.60 -18.94
C GLU A 152 -19.16 -8.59 -17.87
N VAL A 153 -18.41 -8.12 -16.89
CA VAL A 153 -17.93 -8.89 -15.75
C VAL A 153 -18.82 -8.62 -14.54
N SER A 154 -19.20 -9.67 -13.82
CA SER A 154 -20.03 -9.54 -12.62
C SER A 154 -19.41 -8.55 -11.61
N GLU A 155 -20.22 -7.59 -11.11
CA GLU A 155 -19.79 -6.64 -10.09
C GLU A 155 -19.22 -7.35 -8.85
N LEU A 156 -19.80 -8.46 -8.42
CA LEU A 156 -19.30 -9.25 -7.30
C LEU A 156 -17.90 -9.82 -7.59
N PHE A 157 -17.61 -10.18 -8.84
CA PHE A 157 -16.29 -10.66 -9.21
C PHE A 157 -15.26 -9.53 -9.21
N VAL A 158 -15.60 -8.34 -9.72
CA VAL A 158 -14.74 -7.15 -9.65
C VAL A 158 -14.42 -6.81 -8.20
N ARG A 159 -15.41 -6.86 -7.31
CA ARG A 159 -15.21 -6.64 -5.87
C ARG A 159 -14.28 -7.65 -5.22
N ILE A 160 -14.40 -8.94 -5.54
CA ILE A 160 -13.52 -9.95 -4.96
C ILE A 160 -12.09 -9.84 -5.47
N THR A 161 -11.91 -9.54 -6.75
CA THR A 161 -10.56 -9.35 -7.33
C THR A 161 -9.88 -8.08 -6.81
N GLY A 162 -10.62 -7.00 -6.55
CA GLY A 162 -10.11 -5.82 -5.88
C GLY A 162 -9.59 -6.11 -4.46
N ARG A 163 -10.28 -6.98 -3.72
CA ARG A 163 -9.81 -7.45 -2.40
C ARG A 163 -8.58 -8.35 -2.48
N TRP A 164 -8.45 -9.16 -3.52
CA TRP A 164 -7.26 -10.01 -3.70
C TRP A 164 -5.97 -9.23 -3.72
N TRP A 165 -5.95 -8.09 -4.39
CA TRP A 165 -4.77 -7.24 -4.44
C TRP A 165 -4.34 -6.76 -3.03
N VAL A 166 -5.30 -6.33 -2.22
CA VAL A 166 -5.02 -5.95 -0.82
C VAL A 166 -4.56 -7.16 0.00
N SER A 167 -5.16 -8.35 -0.23
CA SER A 167 -4.76 -9.58 0.44
C SER A 167 -3.32 -10.01 0.13
N VAL A 168 -2.79 -9.70 -1.06
CA VAL A 168 -1.36 -9.91 -1.36
C VAL A 168 -0.47 -9.08 -0.44
N LEU A 169 -0.81 -7.80 -0.23
CA LEU A 169 -0.08 -6.94 0.71
C LEU A 169 -0.22 -7.42 2.16
N GLU A 170 -1.41 -7.90 2.55
CA GLU A 170 -1.68 -8.46 3.88
C GLU A 170 -0.78 -9.68 4.17
N GLU A 171 -0.71 -10.64 3.24
CA GLU A 171 0.10 -11.84 3.41
C GLU A 171 1.58 -11.51 3.53
N ILE A 172 2.10 -10.66 2.66
CA ILE A 172 3.51 -10.26 2.73
C ILE A 172 3.81 -9.52 4.04
N ALA A 173 2.91 -8.64 4.48
CA ALA A 173 3.11 -7.87 5.71
C ALA A 173 3.04 -8.74 6.98
N ARG A 174 2.24 -9.81 6.99
CA ARG A 174 2.12 -10.75 8.14
C ARG A 174 3.35 -11.61 8.34
N HIS A 175 3.98 -12.04 7.25
CA HIS A 175 5.05 -13.01 7.27
C HIS A 175 6.42 -12.32 7.33
N ASN A 176 6.80 -11.87 8.54
CA ASN A 176 8.07 -11.13 8.74
C ASN A 176 9.33 -11.95 8.42
N ASP A 177 9.22 -13.26 8.35
CA ASP A 177 10.27 -14.23 8.00
C ASP A 177 10.38 -14.48 6.48
N LEU A 178 9.43 -13.96 5.69
CA LEU A 178 9.45 -14.10 4.23
C LEU A 178 10.64 -13.36 3.63
N SER A 179 11.48 -14.09 2.91
CA SER A 179 12.61 -13.51 2.17
C SER A 179 12.11 -12.67 0.98
N ASP A 180 12.99 -11.81 0.46
CA ASP A 180 12.68 -11.03 -0.73
C ASP A 180 12.38 -11.90 -1.96
N ASP A 181 13.10 -13.02 -2.12
CA ASP A 181 12.91 -13.95 -3.24
C ASP A 181 11.55 -14.66 -3.16
N GLU A 182 11.13 -15.08 -1.96
CA GLU A 182 9.80 -15.68 -1.74
C GLU A 182 8.67 -14.64 -1.96
N ALA A 183 8.86 -13.41 -1.51
CA ALA A 183 7.91 -12.33 -1.76
C ALA A 183 7.79 -12.02 -3.26
N GLU A 184 8.91 -11.98 -3.98
CA GLU A 184 8.95 -11.74 -5.43
C GLU A 184 8.26 -12.88 -6.18
N GLN A 185 8.53 -14.13 -5.82
CA GLN A 185 7.87 -15.30 -6.41
C GLN A 185 6.35 -15.26 -6.17
N PHE A 186 5.91 -14.93 -4.95
CA PHE A 186 4.48 -14.81 -4.61
C PHE A 186 3.79 -13.72 -5.43
N ILE A 187 4.42 -12.54 -5.56
CA ILE A 187 3.90 -11.45 -6.41
C ILE A 187 3.88 -11.87 -7.88
N ALA A 188 4.90 -12.57 -8.37
CA ALA A 188 4.97 -13.05 -9.75
C ALA A 188 3.85 -14.04 -10.06
N ASP A 189 3.57 -14.98 -9.16
CA ASP A 189 2.48 -15.95 -9.31
C ASP A 189 1.11 -15.25 -9.33
N TYR A 190 0.92 -14.25 -8.45
CA TYR A 190 -0.28 -13.42 -8.43
C TYR A 190 -0.47 -12.66 -9.75
N VAL A 191 0.56 -11.99 -10.26
CA VAL A 191 0.51 -11.23 -11.52
C VAL A 191 0.22 -12.15 -12.69
N LYS A 192 0.92 -13.29 -12.78
CA LYS A 192 0.73 -14.28 -13.84
C LYS A 192 -0.69 -14.86 -13.85
N PHE A 193 -1.21 -15.23 -12.68
CA PHE A 193 -2.57 -15.74 -12.53
C PHE A 193 -3.60 -14.68 -12.91
N GLY A 194 -3.46 -13.46 -12.37
CA GLY A 194 -4.39 -12.36 -12.61
C GLY A 194 -4.44 -11.96 -14.09
N THR A 195 -3.28 -11.76 -14.73
CA THR A 195 -3.21 -11.37 -16.15
C THR A 195 -3.80 -12.45 -17.06
N ALA A 196 -3.53 -13.73 -16.84
CA ALA A 196 -4.10 -14.83 -17.61
C ALA A 196 -5.63 -14.93 -17.42
N GLY A 197 -6.11 -14.78 -16.19
CA GLY A 197 -7.54 -14.81 -15.87
C GLY A 197 -8.29 -13.63 -16.51
N TRP A 198 -7.80 -12.42 -16.34
CA TRP A 198 -8.39 -11.24 -16.95
C TRP A 198 -8.36 -11.28 -18.48
N LYS A 199 -7.24 -11.72 -19.08
CA LYS A 199 -7.15 -11.94 -20.53
C LYS A 199 -8.31 -12.80 -21.01
N LYS A 200 -8.57 -13.93 -20.32
CA LYS A 200 -9.64 -14.87 -20.70
C LYS A 200 -11.05 -14.30 -20.50
N LEU A 201 -11.27 -13.56 -19.41
CA LEU A 201 -12.56 -12.95 -19.11
C LEU A 201 -12.95 -11.83 -20.08
N LEU A 202 -11.96 -11.05 -20.50
CA LEU A 202 -12.17 -9.92 -21.39
C LEU A 202 -12.13 -10.31 -22.88
N ASP A 203 -11.86 -11.58 -23.21
CA ASP A 203 -11.62 -12.10 -24.56
C ASP A 203 -10.51 -11.30 -25.32
N ALA A 204 -9.42 -10.98 -24.58
CA ALA A 204 -8.30 -10.14 -25.01
C ALA A 204 -7.18 -10.93 -25.72
#